data_80d8a1b88438f31163a58e3793390b88
#
_entry.id   80d8a1b88438f31163a58e3793390b88
#
_cell.length_a   1.000
_cell.length_b   1.000
_cell.length_c   1.000
_cell.angle_alpha   90.00
_cell.angle_beta   90.00
_cell.angle_gamma   90.00
#
_symmetry.space_group_name_H-M   'P 1'
#
loop_
_entity.id
_entity.type
_entity.pdbx_description
1 polymer ?
#
loop_
_entity_poly.entity_id
_entity_poly.type
_entity_poly.pdbx_seq_one_letter_code
_entity_poly.pdbx_strand_id
1 'polypeptide(L)'
;MSEFLKKVVIERLDGDTAVIEEDVTIQESRMSVFLNGEKAISMMCIPVDQDAHALGFLMGEGVISDVSDVDKIEISEDGLRVDIFTNKINEESLKHLYTEKTLVSGCGGGITGNVENAVEVDFIESDFTVEVDYIRSNVKQFYQESELYRLTGCVHKAMLILDDGLTICAEDIGRHRS
;
A
#
# COMPACT_ATOMS: atom_id res chain seq x y z
N MET A 1 -1.94 2.38 -21.95
CA MET A 1 -1.41 1.34 -21.04
C MET A 1 -0.61 2.11 -20.03
N SER A 2 -0.85 1.91 -18.75
CA SER A 2 -0.15 2.66 -17.68
C SER A 2 1.37 2.36 -17.75
N GLU A 3 2.20 3.32 -17.40
CA GLU A 3 3.67 3.21 -17.49
C GLU A 3 4.26 2.05 -16.67
N PHE A 4 3.52 1.58 -15.66
CA PHE A 4 3.93 0.46 -14.80
C PHE A 4 3.49 -0.93 -15.31
N LEU A 5 2.73 -1.03 -16.41
CA LEU A 5 2.37 -2.30 -17.03
C LEU A 5 3.34 -2.64 -18.15
N LYS A 6 4.00 -3.80 -18.05
CA LYS A 6 4.92 -4.32 -19.05
C LYS A 6 4.38 -5.55 -19.74
N LYS A 7 4.46 -5.57 -21.07
CA LYS A 7 4.30 -6.79 -21.83
C LYS A 7 5.56 -7.66 -21.73
N VAL A 8 5.33 -8.93 -21.47
CA VAL A 8 6.36 -9.97 -21.41
C VAL A 8 5.95 -11.12 -22.31
N VAL A 9 6.94 -11.86 -22.81
CA VAL A 9 6.69 -13.11 -23.53
C VAL A 9 6.89 -14.25 -22.54
N ILE A 10 5.89 -15.08 -22.41
CA ILE A 10 5.92 -16.25 -21.52
C ILE A 10 5.74 -17.53 -22.31
N GLU A 11 6.20 -18.64 -21.73
CA GLU A 11 5.91 -19.99 -22.18
C GLU A 11 4.92 -20.62 -21.21
N ARG A 12 3.68 -20.83 -21.69
CA ARG A 12 2.64 -21.48 -20.90
C ARG A 12 2.69 -22.96 -21.13
N LEU A 13 2.80 -23.73 -20.06
CA LEU A 13 2.79 -25.20 -20.10
C LEU A 13 1.40 -25.70 -19.67
N ASP A 14 0.82 -26.54 -20.55
CA ASP A 14 -0.42 -27.27 -20.24
C ASP A 14 -0.18 -28.76 -20.56
N GLY A 15 0.08 -29.54 -19.52
CA GLY A 15 0.56 -30.91 -19.65
C GLY A 15 1.89 -30.95 -20.42
N ASP A 16 1.92 -31.67 -21.55
CA ASP A 16 3.11 -31.79 -22.42
C ASP A 16 3.16 -30.74 -23.54
N THR A 17 2.23 -29.80 -23.55
CA THR A 17 2.14 -28.77 -24.58
C THR A 17 2.71 -27.45 -24.06
N ALA A 18 3.65 -26.85 -24.83
CA ALA A 18 4.18 -25.52 -24.55
C ALA A 18 3.67 -24.53 -25.61
N VAL A 19 3.15 -23.39 -25.17
CA VAL A 19 2.68 -22.31 -26.04
C VAL A 19 3.39 -21.00 -25.64
N ILE A 20 3.98 -20.33 -26.62
CA ILE A 20 4.56 -19.00 -26.41
C ILE A 20 3.45 -17.96 -26.62
N GLU A 21 3.24 -17.10 -25.63
CA GLU A 21 2.23 -16.05 -25.69
C GLU A 21 2.71 -14.75 -25.03
N GLU A 22 2.05 -13.64 -25.38
CA GLU A 22 2.23 -12.37 -24.66
C GLU A 22 1.40 -12.37 -23.37
N ASP A 23 2.01 -11.90 -22.29
CA ASP A 23 1.34 -11.65 -21.00
C ASP A 23 1.70 -10.25 -20.49
N VAL A 24 1.06 -9.83 -19.42
CA VAL A 24 1.26 -8.51 -18.81
C VAL A 24 1.70 -8.67 -17.37
N THR A 25 2.76 -7.96 -17.00
CA THR A 25 3.25 -7.91 -15.62
C THR A 25 3.33 -6.48 -15.12
N ILE A 26 3.44 -6.30 -13.80
CA ILE A 26 3.67 -5.02 -13.17
C ILE A 26 5.15 -4.79 -13.00
N GLN A 27 5.59 -3.58 -13.33
CA GLN A 27 6.91 -3.10 -12.98
C GLN A 27 6.84 -2.34 -11.67
N GLU A 28 7.51 -2.86 -10.66
CA GLU A 28 7.72 -2.16 -9.40
C GLU A 28 8.61 -0.93 -9.59
N SER A 29 8.28 0.13 -8.85
CA SER A 29 9.09 1.34 -8.76
C SER A 29 9.52 1.58 -7.33
N ARG A 30 10.73 2.12 -7.17
CA ARG A 30 11.24 2.48 -5.84
C ARG A 30 10.85 3.92 -5.52
N MET A 31 9.84 4.09 -4.69
CA MET A 31 9.44 5.39 -4.15
C MET A 31 10.24 5.72 -2.89
N SER A 32 10.60 6.98 -2.73
CA SER A 32 11.24 7.52 -1.52
C SER A 32 10.33 8.55 -0.87
N VAL A 33 10.07 8.39 0.42
CA VAL A 33 9.29 9.32 1.24
C VAL A 33 10.24 10.17 2.06
N PHE A 34 10.02 11.47 2.02
CA PHE A 34 10.73 12.48 2.80
C PHE A 34 9.76 13.18 3.75
N LEU A 35 10.21 13.44 4.95
CA LEU A 35 9.50 14.18 5.98
C LEU A 35 10.32 15.41 6.35
N ASN A 36 9.76 16.60 6.10
CA ASN A 36 10.45 17.89 6.32
C ASN A 36 11.84 17.96 5.67
N GLY A 37 12.00 17.37 4.48
CA GLY A 37 13.24 17.35 3.73
C GLY A 37 14.23 16.24 4.12
N GLU A 38 13.97 15.49 5.18
CA GLU A 38 14.76 14.33 5.56
C GLU A 38 14.14 13.04 5.03
N LYS A 39 14.97 12.14 4.52
CA LYS A 39 14.48 10.88 3.99
C LYS A 39 14.01 9.97 5.11
N ALA A 40 12.70 9.68 5.14
CA ALA A 40 12.09 8.76 6.09
C ALA A 40 12.30 7.30 5.66
N ILE A 41 11.89 6.95 4.43
CA ILE A 41 11.94 5.56 3.94
C ILE A 41 12.03 5.50 2.41
N SER A 42 12.36 4.31 1.89
CA SER A 42 12.10 3.92 0.50
C SER A 42 11.36 2.60 0.46
N MET A 43 10.39 2.50 -0.41
CA MET A 43 9.57 1.30 -0.58
C MET A 43 9.39 0.96 -2.06
N MET A 44 9.19 -0.32 -2.36
CA MET A 44 8.86 -0.80 -3.70
C MET A 44 7.33 -0.83 -3.82
N CYS A 45 6.76 -0.17 -4.80
CA CYS A 45 5.32 -0.04 -4.96
C CYS A 45 4.94 0.17 -6.43
N ILE A 46 3.65 0.16 -6.71
CA ILE A 46 3.10 0.70 -7.95
C ILE A 46 3.10 2.24 -7.83
N PRO A 47 3.55 2.99 -8.85
CA PRO A 47 3.59 4.46 -8.79
C PRO A 47 2.20 5.08 -9.06
N VAL A 48 1.24 4.78 -8.18
CA VAL A 48 -0.14 5.27 -8.19
C VAL A 48 -0.49 5.73 -6.78
N ASP A 49 -1.23 6.85 -6.66
CA ASP A 49 -1.68 7.42 -5.38
C ASP A 49 -0.55 7.56 -4.34
N GLN A 50 0.61 8.05 -4.80
CA GLN A 50 1.84 8.08 -4.02
C GLN A 50 1.72 8.94 -2.76
N ASP A 51 0.94 10.01 -2.79
CA ASP A 51 0.62 10.87 -1.65
C ASP A 51 -0.16 10.10 -0.57
N ALA A 52 -1.23 9.41 -0.96
CA ALA A 52 -2.02 8.59 -0.05
C ALA A 52 -1.17 7.45 0.52
N HIS A 53 -0.34 6.81 -0.32
CA HIS A 53 0.54 5.73 0.09
C HIS A 53 1.60 6.21 1.11
N ALA A 54 2.29 7.33 0.83
CA ALA A 54 3.30 7.88 1.72
C ALA A 54 2.71 8.34 3.06
N LEU A 55 1.55 9.01 3.00
CA LEU A 55 0.85 9.48 4.19
C LEU A 55 0.31 8.32 5.03
N GLY A 56 -0.34 7.36 4.39
CA GLY A 56 -0.87 6.16 5.06
C GLY A 56 0.23 5.36 5.75
N PHE A 57 1.43 5.27 5.13
CA PHE A 57 2.59 4.65 5.76
C PHE A 57 3.00 5.41 7.04
N LEU A 58 3.19 6.73 6.98
CA LEU A 58 3.60 7.53 8.14
C LEU A 58 2.55 7.52 9.27
N MET A 59 1.28 7.44 8.91
CA MET A 59 0.18 7.28 9.88
C MET A 59 0.19 5.87 10.49
N GLY A 60 0.40 4.84 9.70
CA GLY A 60 0.51 3.46 10.17
C GLY A 60 1.69 3.21 11.11
N GLU A 61 2.78 3.95 10.92
CA GLU A 61 3.95 3.94 11.82
C GLU A 61 3.78 4.89 13.03
N GLY A 62 2.64 5.58 13.14
CA GLY A 62 2.34 6.50 14.23
C GLY A 62 3.17 7.79 14.22
N VAL A 63 3.82 8.11 13.10
CA VAL A 63 4.63 9.35 12.95
C VAL A 63 3.74 10.57 12.80
N ILE A 64 2.64 10.42 12.07
CA ILE A 64 1.59 11.42 11.86
C ILE A 64 0.28 10.83 12.38
N SER A 65 -0.51 11.60 13.14
CA SER A 65 -1.73 11.12 13.75
C SER A 65 -2.99 11.42 12.93
N ASP A 66 -3.01 12.51 12.19
CA ASP A 66 -4.17 12.95 11.41
C ASP A 66 -3.73 13.63 10.11
N VAL A 67 -4.49 13.40 9.03
CA VAL A 67 -4.24 14.01 7.71
C VAL A 67 -4.26 15.54 7.80
N SER A 68 -5.12 16.12 8.66
CA SER A 68 -5.20 17.57 8.87
C SER A 68 -3.95 18.19 9.50
N ASP A 69 -3.03 17.37 10.00
CA ASP A 69 -1.75 17.82 10.55
C ASP A 69 -0.70 18.06 9.46
N VAL A 70 -0.97 17.66 8.23
CA VAL A 70 -0.06 17.83 7.09
C VAL A 70 -0.26 19.21 6.46
N ASP A 71 0.80 20.00 6.43
CA ASP A 71 0.79 21.34 5.84
C ASP A 71 0.85 21.27 4.29
N LYS A 72 1.62 20.32 3.75
CA LYS A 72 1.86 20.20 2.31
C LYS A 72 2.38 18.80 1.94
N ILE A 73 2.01 18.34 0.74
CA ILE A 73 2.58 17.17 0.08
C ILE A 73 3.06 17.59 -1.31
N GLU A 74 4.26 17.19 -1.68
CA GLU A 74 4.84 17.39 -3.01
C GLU A 74 5.27 16.05 -3.59
N ILE A 75 4.94 15.82 -4.86
CA ILE A 75 5.34 14.62 -5.60
C ILE A 75 6.26 15.07 -6.73
N SER A 76 7.40 14.39 -6.92
CA SER A 76 8.30 14.64 -8.05
C SER A 76 7.62 14.30 -9.38
N GLU A 77 8.11 14.90 -10.48
CA GLU A 77 7.55 14.68 -11.83
C GLU A 77 7.56 13.20 -12.25
N ASP A 78 8.54 12.43 -11.80
CA ASP A 78 8.66 10.99 -12.06
C ASP A 78 7.83 10.12 -11.09
N GLY A 79 7.14 10.73 -10.11
CA GLY A 79 6.35 10.03 -9.11
C GLY A 79 7.14 9.17 -8.12
N LEU A 80 8.49 9.27 -8.12
CA LEU A 80 9.34 8.39 -7.30
C LEU A 80 9.81 9.02 -5.99
N ARG A 81 9.42 10.27 -5.74
CA ARG A 81 9.69 11.00 -4.51
C ARG A 81 8.44 11.70 -4.02
N VAL A 82 8.12 11.51 -2.76
CA VAL A 82 7.07 12.22 -2.04
C VAL A 82 7.68 12.94 -0.86
N ASP A 83 7.50 14.26 -0.82
CA ASP A 83 7.90 15.12 0.28
C ASP A 83 6.66 15.53 1.07
N ILE A 84 6.61 15.20 2.36
CA ILE A 84 5.56 15.56 3.29
C ILE A 84 6.10 16.59 4.27
N PHE A 85 5.38 17.69 4.42
CA PHE A 85 5.71 18.78 5.33
C PHE A 85 4.65 18.91 6.41
N THR A 86 5.10 18.88 7.66
CA THR A 86 4.25 19.00 8.86
C THR A 86 5.09 19.42 10.06
N ASN A 87 4.51 20.19 10.96
CA ASN A 87 5.12 20.55 12.25
C ASN A 87 4.59 19.69 13.42
N LYS A 88 3.69 18.74 13.13
CA LYS A 88 3.07 17.86 14.12
C LYS A 88 3.56 16.43 13.91
N ILE A 89 4.68 16.10 14.48
CA ILE A 89 5.35 14.81 14.35
C ILE A 89 5.44 14.16 15.73
N ASN A 90 5.17 12.86 15.79
CA ASN A 90 5.55 12.05 16.93
C ASN A 90 7.04 11.70 16.83
N GLU A 91 7.86 12.42 17.60
CA GLU A 91 9.31 12.27 17.60
C GLU A 91 9.79 10.89 18.05
N GLU A 92 9.04 10.22 18.91
CA GLU A 92 9.38 8.87 19.38
C GLU A 92 9.18 7.85 18.27
N SER A 93 8.01 7.88 17.61
CA SER A 93 7.72 7.03 16.44
C SER A 93 8.71 7.29 15.30
N LEU A 94 9.06 8.55 15.05
CA LEU A 94 10.05 8.90 14.04
C LEU A 94 11.44 8.32 14.35
N LYS A 95 11.89 8.35 15.62
CA LYS A 95 13.14 7.73 16.04
C LYS A 95 13.12 6.22 15.83
N HIS A 96 11.99 5.55 16.15
CA HIS A 96 11.82 4.14 15.89
C HIS A 96 11.94 3.83 14.39
N LEU A 97 11.28 4.61 13.55
CA LEU A 97 11.37 4.48 12.09
C LEU A 97 12.81 4.53 11.57
N TYR A 98 13.68 5.35 12.19
CA TYR A 98 15.08 5.47 11.78
C TYR A 98 16.01 4.42 12.38
N THR A 99 15.70 3.89 13.58
CA THR A 99 16.62 3.00 14.31
C THR A 99 16.37 1.52 14.05
N GLU A 100 15.13 1.12 13.78
CA GLU A 100 14.76 -0.29 13.63
C GLU A 100 14.46 -0.65 12.17
N LYS A 101 15.53 -0.77 11.37
CA LYS A 101 15.43 -1.23 9.98
C LYS A 101 15.58 -2.74 9.89
N THR A 102 14.57 -3.50 10.27
CA THR A 102 14.49 -4.90 9.89
C THR A 102 13.63 -5.02 8.63
N LEU A 103 14.29 -5.10 7.48
CA LEU A 103 13.65 -5.49 6.23
C LEU A 103 13.29 -6.97 6.33
N VAL A 104 12.03 -7.29 6.53
CA VAL A 104 11.54 -8.66 6.44
C VAL A 104 11.52 -9.05 4.97
N SER A 105 12.31 -10.06 4.61
CA SER A 105 12.31 -10.65 3.27
C SER A 105 10.99 -11.38 3.02
N GLY A 106 10.31 -11.02 1.97
CA GLY A 106 9.01 -11.55 1.56
C GLY A 106 8.11 -10.42 1.12
N CYS A 107 6.98 -10.68 0.52
CA CYS A 107 6.01 -9.73 -0.08
C CYS A 107 5.56 -8.56 0.82
N GLY A 108 6.37 -8.08 1.70
CA GLY A 108 6.11 -6.98 2.59
C GLY A 108 7.42 -6.47 3.14
N GLY A 109 8.02 -5.52 2.47
CA GLY A 109 9.04 -4.71 3.12
C GLY A 109 8.39 -3.80 4.17
N GLY A 110 7.59 -4.36 5.09
CA GLY A 110 7.18 -3.68 6.30
C GLY A 110 8.37 -3.57 7.23
N ILE A 111 8.58 -2.40 7.83
CA ILE A 111 9.44 -2.28 9.00
C ILE A 111 8.65 -2.92 10.13
N THR A 112 9.05 -4.11 10.56
CA THR A 112 8.56 -4.64 11.82
C THR A 112 9.45 -4.08 12.91
N GLY A 113 8.99 -3.03 13.56
CA GLY A 113 9.54 -2.60 14.83
C GLY A 113 9.47 -3.74 15.86
N ASN A 114 10.26 -3.66 16.89
CA ASN A 114 10.26 -4.61 17.97
C ASN A 114 8.86 -4.71 18.56
N VAL A 115 8.27 -5.90 18.60
CA VAL A 115 6.90 -6.15 19.11
C VAL A 115 6.76 -5.68 20.57
N GLU A 116 7.87 -5.52 21.28
CA GLU A 116 7.93 -5.02 22.66
C GLU A 116 7.57 -3.53 22.79
N ASN A 117 7.67 -2.76 21.67
CA ASN A 117 7.31 -1.35 21.58
C ASN A 117 6.14 -1.14 20.61
N ALA A 118 5.27 -2.15 20.44
CA ALA A 118 4.04 -1.97 19.68
C ALA A 118 3.30 -0.74 20.19
N VAL A 119 2.96 0.15 19.28
CA VAL A 119 2.07 1.29 19.56
C VAL A 119 0.91 0.76 20.38
N GLU A 120 0.67 1.32 21.57
CA GLU A 120 -0.53 1.00 22.33
C GLU A 120 -1.74 1.23 21.43
N VAL A 121 -2.29 0.13 20.94
CA VAL A 121 -3.48 0.20 20.10
C VAL A 121 -4.67 0.29 21.04
N ASP A 122 -5.38 1.40 21.00
CA ASP A 122 -6.60 1.57 21.76
C ASP A 122 -7.60 0.48 21.35
N PHE A 123 -8.23 -0.12 22.36
CA PHE A 123 -9.31 -1.06 22.11
C PHE A 123 -10.50 -0.33 21.51
N ILE A 124 -10.96 -0.76 20.34
CA ILE A 124 -12.13 -0.18 19.70
C ILE A 124 -13.38 -0.80 20.33
N GLU A 125 -14.05 -0.03 21.17
CA GLU A 125 -15.37 -0.40 21.70
C GLU A 125 -16.41 -0.18 20.60
N SER A 126 -16.90 -1.27 20.02
CA SER A 126 -17.95 -1.23 18.98
C SER A 126 -18.87 -2.43 19.11
N ASP A 127 -20.16 -2.19 18.95
CA ASP A 127 -21.23 -3.18 18.81
C ASP A 127 -21.60 -3.41 17.32
N PHE A 128 -20.81 -2.85 16.41
CA PHE A 128 -21.01 -2.99 14.97
C PHE A 128 -21.01 -4.43 14.54
N THR A 129 -22.05 -4.84 13.85
CA THR A 129 -22.21 -6.18 13.29
C THR A 129 -22.72 -6.10 11.87
N VAL A 130 -22.34 -7.07 11.05
CA VAL A 130 -22.83 -7.20 9.66
C VAL A 130 -23.32 -8.62 9.40
N GLU A 131 -24.29 -8.73 8.51
CA GLU A 131 -24.79 -10.01 8.05
C GLU A 131 -23.76 -10.73 7.18
N VAL A 132 -23.68 -12.05 7.30
CA VAL A 132 -22.72 -12.87 6.53
C VAL A 132 -22.91 -12.71 5.02
N ASP A 133 -24.15 -12.58 4.56
CA ASP A 133 -24.44 -12.40 3.13
C ASP A 133 -23.99 -11.02 2.61
N TYR A 134 -23.97 -9.99 3.47
CA TYR A 134 -23.35 -8.71 3.17
C TYR A 134 -21.86 -8.87 2.93
N ILE A 135 -21.14 -9.57 3.81
CA ILE A 135 -19.71 -9.87 3.62
C ILE A 135 -19.47 -10.62 2.31
N ARG A 136 -20.26 -11.69 2.05
CA ARG A 136 -20.11 -12.50 0.84
C ARG A 136 -20.31 -11.70 -0.45
N SER A 137 -21.31 -10.82 -0.48
CA SER A 137 -21.58 -9.99 -1.66
C SER A 137 -20.45 -9.00 -1.93
N ASN A 138 -19.94 -8.36 -0.88
CA ASN A 138 -18.83 -7.39 -1.00
C ASN A 138 -17.51 -8.08 -1.38
N VAL A 139 -17.22 -9.27 -0.84
CA VAL A 139 -16.05 -10.07 -1.26
C VAL A 139 -16.14 -10.45 -2.73
N LYS A 140 -17.34 -10.81 -3.22
CA LYS A 140 -17.52 -11.10 -4.65
C LYS A 140 -17.25 -9.87 -5.52
N GLN A 141 -17.78 -8.70 -5.14
CA GLN A 141 -17.55 -7.44 -5.81
C GLN A 141 -16.07 -7.07 -5.78
N PHE A 142 -15.42 -7.19 -4.63
CA PHE A 142 -14.00 -6.95 -4.41
C PHE A 142 -13.10 -7.64 -5.45
N TYR A 143 -13.36 -8.93 -5.74
CA TYR A 143 -12.59 -9.66 -6.74
C TYR A 143 -12.97 -9.32 -8.18
N GLN A 144 -14.23 -8.96 -8.45
CA GLN A 144 -14.69 -8.65 -9.80
C GLN A 144 -14.20 -7.29 -10.32
N GLU A 145 -14.00 -6.32 -9.44
CA GLU A 145 -13.66 -4.94 -9.78
C GLU A 145 -12.15 -4.67 -9.87
N SER A 146 -11.30 -5.65 -9.57
CA SER A 146 -9.86 -5.49 -9.71
C SER A 146 -9.39 -5.73 -11.14
N GLU A 147 -9.22 -4.65 -11.91
CA GLU A 147 -8.71 -4.73 -13.28
C GLU A 147 -7.24 -5.15 -13.31
N LEU A 148 -6.41 -4.60 -12.43
CA LEU A 148 -4.99 -4.96 -12.34
C LEU A 148 -4.80 -6.43 -12.00
N TYR A 149 -5.59 -6.96 -11.05
CA TYR A 149 -5.54 -8.38 -10.72
C TYR A 149 -5.93 -9.26 -11.92
N ARG A 150 -6.99 -8.88 -12.64
CA ARG A 150 -7.42 -9.64 -13.84
C ARG A 150 -6.38 -9.65 -14.96
N LEU A 151 -5.63 -8.55 -15.08
CA LEU A 151 -4.58 -8.41 -16.11
C LEU A 151 -3.29 -9.12 -15.74
N THR A 152 -2.92 -9.14 -14.46
CA THR A 152 -1.56 -9.50 -14.05
C THR A 152 -1.50 -10.63 -13.02
N GLY A 153 -2.58 -10.85 -12.27
CA GLY A 153 -2.63 -11.85 -11.19
C GLY A 153 -1.70 -11.56 -10.00
N CYS A 154 -1.10 -10.37 -9.93
CA CYS A 154 -0.02 -10.10 -8.97
C CYS A 154 -0.19 -8.84 -8.11
N VAL A 155 -1.43 -8.42 -7.84
CA VAL A 155 -1.72 -7.32 -6.91
C VAL A 155 -2.51 -7.80 -5.71
N HIS A 156 -2.33 -7.10 -4.61
CA HIS A 156 -3.21 -7.11 -3.46
C HIS A 156 -4.17 -5.92 -3.55
N LYS A 157 -5.33 -6.04 -2.94
CA LYS A 157 -6.35 -5.00 -2.91
C LYS A 157 -6.87 -4.83 -1.49
N ALA A 158 -7.07 -3.59 -1.08
CA ALA A 158 -7.85 -3.23 0.09
C ALA A 158 -9.14 -2.52 -0.36
N MET A 159 -10.23 -2.71 0.36
CA MET A 159 -11.51 -2.05 0.11
C MET A 159 -12.12 -1.60 1.43
N LEU A 160 -12.34 -0.31 1.56
CA LEU A 160 -13.10 0.30 2.64
C LEU A 160 -14.51 0.59 2.16
N ILE A 161 -15.50 0.15 2.92
CA ILE A 161 -16.91 0.39 2.64
C ILE A 161 -17.41 1.37 3.70
N LEU A 162 -17.88 2.53 3.25
CA LEU A 162 -18.41 3.57 4.12
C LEU A 162 -19.91 3.33 4.42
N ASP A 163 -20.42 4.00 5.44
CA ASP A 163 -21.82 3.84 5.90
C ASP A 163 -22.86 4.22 4.84
N ASP A 164 -22.52 5.12 3.92
CA ASP A 164 -23.35 5.51 2.79
C ASP A 164 -23.28 4.54 1.59
N GLY A 165 -22.50 3.46 1.73
CA GLY A 165 -22.26 2.47 0.70
C GLY A 165 -21.21 2.84 -0.33
N LEU A 166 -20.55 4.00 -0.19
CA LEU A 166 -19.40 4.34 -1.01
C LEU A 166 -18.24 3.39 -0.72
N THR A 167 -17.54 2.95 -1.74
CA THR A 167 -16.34 2.11 -1.61
C THR A 167 -15.10 2.89 -2.03
N ILE A 168 -14.04 2.77 -1.23
CA ILE A 168 -12.71 3.27 -1.53
C ILE A 168 -11.80 2.05 -1.69
N CYS A 169 -11.08 1.97 -2.79
CA CYS A 169 -10.20 0.85 -3.09
C CYS A 169 -8.77 1.33 -3.32
N ALA A 170 -7.81 0.52 -2.85
CA ALA A 170 -6.40 0.68 -3.14
C ALA A 170 -5.82 -0.67 -3.60
N GLU A 171 -4.91 -0.63 -4.57
CA GLU A 171 -4.24 -1.82 -5.11
C GLU A 171 -2.73 -1.59 -5.14
N ASP A 172 -1.96 -2.55 -4.64
CA ASP A 172 -0.50 -2.57 -4.75
C ASP A 172 0.03 -4.01 -4.81
N ILE A 173 1.29 -4.16 -5.17
CA ILE A 173 2.00 -5.44 -5.18
C ILE A 173 2.33 -5.98 -3.79
N GLY A 174 2.31 -5.12 -2.78
CA GLY A 174 2.55 -5.45 -1.38
C GLY A 174 1.29 -5.35 -0.53
N ARG A 175 0.87 -6.44 0.14
CA ARG A 175 -0.36 -6.48 0.96
C ARG A 175 -0.41 -5.46 2.12
N HIS A 176 0.72 -4.90 2.52
CA HIS A 176 0.80 -3.87 3.54
C HIS A 176 0.81 -2.45 2.96
N ARG A 177 0.55 -2.32 1.66
CA ARG A 177 0.63 -1.07 0.89
C ARG A 177 -0.61 -0.79 0.05
N SER A 178 -1.53 -1.77 0.00
CA SER A 178 -2.85 -1.61 -0.65
C SER A 178 -3.90 -1.04 0.29
#